data_63450be174f6823cce8dd67c5c7d1da5
#
_entry.id   63450be174f6823cce8dd67c5c7d1da5
#
_cell.length_a   1.000
_cell.length_b   1.000
_cell.length_c   1.000
_cell.angle_alpha   90.00
_cell.angle_beta   90.00
_cell.angle_gamma   90.00
#
_symmetry.space_group_name_H-M   'P 1'
#
loop_
_entity.id
_entity.type
_entity.pdbx_description
1 polymer ?
#
loop_
_entity_poly.entity_id
_entity_poly.type
_entity_poly.pdbx_seq_one_letter_code
_entity_poly.pdbx_strand_id
1 'polypeptide(L)'
;MNVALFGLGRIGIMHAKNIKLNPKFILKYVYDIDKKRSLLISKKFKTINLINPVKAFKDNSIKIIFISSSTATHIPLIKKAAENKKIIFCEKPLDLNINKIVNCKKEIKKYNPKIQLGFNRRYDPSHFALKESLLKGKIGILEKIIITSRDPAPPSYNYLKSSGGIFRDMTIHDFDMVRFYLGKDKINEVFASASNFANKNLKKINEYEISTCVLKSNSGVIAVINNSRHCSFGMDQRIEIFGTKGMMISGNKRIDETETFIKSSTGSKKSFLNFFIERYGPSYKLQLNNLASFCIKKSKPRANFNDGEKSLIIANAAFKSLNTKKIVKIK
;
A
#
# COMPACT_ATOMS: atom_id res chain seq x y z
N MET A 1 19.17 -0.66 -14.65
CA MET A 1 18.43 -1.95 -14.79
C MET A 1 17.18 -1.70 -15.61
N ASN A 2 16.95 -2.51 -16.66
CA ASN A 2 15.77 -2.35 -17.52
C ASN A 2 14.51 -2.85 -16.85
N VAL A 3 13.46 -2.04 -16.95
CA VAL A 3 12.15 -2.25 -16.35
C VAL A 3 11.09 -2.32 -17.46
N ALA A 4 10.17 -3.27 -17.34
CA ALA A 4 8.91 -3.29 -18.07
C ALA A 4 7.76 -2.99 -17.12
N LEU A 5 7.00 -1.93 -17.37
CA LEU A 5 5.90 -1.44 -16.53
C LEU A 5 4.55 -1.84 -17.15
N PHE A 6 3.75 -2.54 -16.36
CA PHE A 6 2.40 -2.99 -16.70
C PHE A 6 1.35 -2.22 -15.93
N GLY A 7 0.39 -1.62 -16.64
CA GLY A 7 -0.64 -0.76 -16.07
C GLY A 7 -0.20 0.71 -15.98
N LEU A 8 -0.90 1.56 -16.72
CA LEU A 8 -0.60 2.99 -16.86
C LEU A 8 -1.76 3.86 -16.36
N GLY A 9 -2.46 3.37 -15.35
CA GLY A 9 -3.39 4.17 -14.57
C GLY A 9 -2.65 5.24 -13.73
N ARG A 10 -3.36 5.92 -12.85
CA ARG A 10 -2.82 6.99 -11.99
C ARG A 10 -1.51 6.60 -11.28
N ILE A 11 -1.50 5.43 -10.63
CA ILE A 11 -0.31 4.90 -9.93
C ILE A 11 0.79 4.52 -10.92
N GLY A 12 0.44 3.87 -12.04
CA GLY A 12 1.42 3.47 -13.05
C GLY A 12 2.15 4.65 -13.67
N ILE A 13 1.46 5.76 -13.95
CA ILE A 13 2.07 6.99 -14.46
C ILE A 13 3.03 7.59 -13.43
N MET A 14 2.65 7.61 -12.16
CA MET A 14 3.52 8.07 -11.07
C MET A 14 4.78 7.19 -10.99
N HIS A 15 4.63 5.86 -11.07
CA HIS A 15 5.79 4.95 -11.08
C HIS A 15 6.65 5.13 -12.33
N ALA A 16 6.05 5.31 -13.53
CA ALA A 16 6.80 5.61 -14.75
C ALA A 16 7.69 6.85 -14.58
N LYS A 17 7.14 7.94 -14.00
CA LYS A 17 7.89 9.15 -13.68
C LYS A 17 9.04 8.86 -12.70
N ASN A 18 8.77 8.16 -11.61
CA ASN A 18 9.78 7.85 -10.60
C ASN A 18 10.90 6.94 -11.16
N ILE A 19 10.55 5.95 -11.98
CA ILE A 19 11.53 5.06 -12.66
C ILE A 19 12.42 5.88 -13.59
N LYS A 20 11.86 6.78 -14.40
CA LYS A 20 12.62 7.65 -15.32
C LYS A 20 13.57 8.61 -14.60
N LEU A 21 13.17 9.09 -13.42
CA LEU A 21 13.99 10.02 -12.61
C LEU A 21 15.05 9.30 -11.77
N ASN A 22 15.01 7.98 -11.66
CA ASN A 22 15.97 7.23 -10.86
C ASN A 22 17.08 6.65 -11.75
N PRO A 23 18.36 7.09 -11.60
CA PRO A 23 19.45 6.68 -12.50
C PRO A 23 19.77 5.18 -12.45
N LYS A 24 19.27 4.45 -11.47
CA LYS A 24 19.48 3.00 -11.35
C LYS A 24 18.58 2.18 -12.28
N PHE A 25 17.57 2.81 -12.91
CA PHE A 25 16.59 2.15 -13.75
C PHE A 25 16.51 2.78 -15.15
N ILE A 26 16.13 1.95 -16.11
CA ILE A 26 15.76 2.34 -17.47
C ILE A 26 14.37 1.82 -17.73
N LEU A 27 13.39 2.69 -17.89
CA LEU A 27 12.04 2.31 -18.31
C LEU A 27 12.08 1.93 -19.79
N LYS A 28 12.30 0.63 -20.09
CA LYS A 28 12.43 0.15 -21.47
C LYS A 28 11.08 -0.05 -22.11
N TYR A 29 10.15 -0.70 -21.39
CA TYR A 29 8.82 -1.03 -21.90
C TYR A 29 7.72 -0.49 -21.02
N VAL A 30 6.63 -0.07 -21.65
CA VAL A 30 5.34 0.18 -21.02
C VAL A 30 4.25 -0.61 -21.72
N TYR A 31 3.24 -1.07 -20.96
CA TYR A 31 2.09 -1.78 -21.45
C TYR A 31 0.83 -1.40 -20.68
N ASP A 32 -0.25 -1.14 -21.39
CA ASP A 32 -1.60 -1.03 -20.84
C ASP A 32 -2.60 -1.69 -21.81
N ILE A 33 -3.71 -2.24 -21.29
CA ILE A 33 -4.80 -2.75 -22.11
C ILE A 33 -5.45 -1.65 -22.96
N ASP A 34 -5.48 -0.43 -22.43
CA ASP A 34 -5.84 0.78 -23.17
C ASP A 34 -4.66 1.18 -24.09
N LYS A 35 -4.76 0.77 -25.35
CA LYS A 35 -3.71 1.01 -26.35
C LYS A 35 -3.41 2.48 -26.58
N LYS A 36 -4.45 3.36 -26.54
CA LYS A 36 -4.28 4.81 -26.71
C LYS A 36 -3.46 5.39 -25.55
N ARG A 37 -3.80 5.03 -24.31
CA ARG A 37 -3.05 5.42 -23.12
C ARG A 37 -1.61 4.92 -23.18
N SER A 38 -1.40 3.64 -23.53
CA SER A 38 -0.07 3.05 -23.62
C SER A 38 0.81 3.79 -24.62
N LEU A 39 0.28 4.12 -25.81
CA LEU A 39 0.99 4.88 -26.83
C LEU A 39 1.31 6.32 -26.36
N LEU A 40 0.34 7.01 -25.74
CA LEU A 40 0.54 8.36 -25.21
C LEU A 40 1.67 8.40 -24.18
N ILE A 41 1.63 7.47 -23.22
CA ILE A 41 2.59 7.40 -22.14
C ILE A 41 3.98 6.98 -22.65
N SER A 42 4.05 6.07 -23.63
CA SER A 42 5.32 5.69 -24.25
C SER A 42 6.01 6.86 -24.92
N LYS A 43 5.26 7.69 -25.67
CA LYS A 43 5.78 8.93 -26.28
C LYS A 43 6.26 9.90 -25.21
N LYS A 44 5.42 10.17 -24.18
CA LYS A 44 5.74 11.09 -23.07
C LYS A 44 7.06 10.74 -22.35
N PHE A 45 7.30 9.48 -22.10
CA PHE A 45 8.49 9.02 -21.36
C PHE A 45 9.62 8.52 -22.28
N LYS A 46 9.48 8.65 -23.62
CA LYS A 46 10.46 8.17 -24.61
C LYS A 46 10.86 6.72 -24.31
N THR A 47 9.88 5.82 -24.35
CA THR A 47 10.02 4.38 -24.05
C THR A 47 9.24 3.56 -25.10
N ILE A 48 9.46 2.26 -25.15
CA ILE A 48 8.83 1.39 -26.13
C ILE A 48 7.43 0.98 -25.65
N ASN A 49 6.42 1.27 -26.47
CA ASN A 49 5.07 0.74 -26.29
C ASN A 49 5.01 -0.73 -26.66
N LEU A 50 4.64 -1.61 -25.74
CA LEU A 50 4.41 -3.02 -26.06
C LEU A 50 3.01 -3.24 -26.61
N ILE A 51 2.93 -3.85 -27.79
CA ILE A 51 1.67 -4.39 -28.34
C ILE A 51 1.41 -5.78 -27.73
N ASN A 52 2.44 -6.64 -27.72
CA ASN A 52 2.38 -7.96 -27.11
C ASN A 52 3.14 -7.96 -25.76
N PRO A 53 2.44 -8.09 -24.62
CA PRO A 53 3.05 -8.07 -23.30
C PRO A 53 4.02 -9.25 -23.06
N VAL A 54 3.88 -10.37 -23.81
CA VAL A 54 4.74 -11.56 -23.67
C VAL A 54 6.19 -11.23 -23.96
N LYS A 55 6.47 -10.29 -24.86
CA LYS A 55 7.82 -9.87 -25.22
C LYS A 55 8.63 -9.42 -24.00
N ALA A 56 8.00 -8.70 -23.05
CA ALA A 56 8.71 -8.24 -21.85
C ALA A 56 9.24 -9.38 -20.97
N PHE A 57 8.51 -10.49 -20.87
CA PHE A 57 8.93 -11.63 -20.05
C PHE A 57 10.08 -12.39 -20.69
N LYS A 58 10.08 -12.53 -22.04
CA LYS A 58 11.09 -13.25 -22.80
C LYS A 58 12.36 -12.42 -23.10
N ASP A 59 12.29 -11.10 -23.01
CA ASP A 59 13.45 -10.23 -23.24
C ASP A 59 14.48 -10.36 -22.10
N ASN A 60 15.64 -10.97 -22.39
CA ASN A 60 16.71 -11.18 -21.39
C ASN A 60 17.29 -9.88 -20.83
N SER A 61 17.17 -8.77 -21.56
CA SER A 61 17.62 -7.46 -21.06
C SER A 61 16.71 -6.91 -19.97
N ILE A 62 15.44 -7.35 -19.88
CA ILE A 62 14.51 -6.94 -18.83
C ILE A 62 14.86 -7.66 -17.52
N LYS A 63 15.19 -6.88 -16.51
CA LYS A 63 15.49 -7.37 -15.17
C LYS A 63 14.25 -7.40 -14.28
N ILE A 64 13.36 -6.42 -14.44
CA ILE A 64 12.25 -6.18 -13.53
C ILE A 64 10.93 -6.11 -14.31
N ILE A 65 9.94 -6.86 -13.85
CA ILE A 65 8.54 -6.68 -14.21
C ILE A 65 7.87 -5.87 -13.08
N PHE A 66 7.39 -4.68 -13.44
CA PHE A 66 6.75 -3.75 -12.53
C PHE A 66 5.23 -3.75 -12.81
N ILE A 67 4.43 -4.23 -11.85
CA ILE A 67 3.00 -4.48 -12.01
C ILE A 67 2.23 -3.41 -11.22
N SER A 68 1.51 -2.54 -11.94
CA SER A 68 0.61 -1.51 -11.41
C SER A 68 -0.72 -1.46 -12.17
N SER A 69 -1.09 -2.58 -12.75
CA SER A 69 -2.35 -2.80 -13.45
C SER A 69 -3.51 -3.07 -12.49
N SER A 70 -4.69 -3.45 -12.96
CA SER A 70 -5.82 -3.84 -12.11
C SER A 70 -5.51 -5.10 -11.28
N THR A 71 -6.03 -5.18 -10.07
CA THR A 71 -5.78 -6.27 -9.11
C THR A 71 -6.00 -7.66 -9.71
N ALA A 72 -7.02 -7.84 -10.54
CA ALA A 72 -7.32 -9.12 -11.17
C ALA A 72 -6.19 -9.65 -12.07
N THR A 73 -5.28 -8.80 -12.52
CA THR A 73 -4.15 -9.17 -13.39
C THR A 73 -2.85 -9.41 -12.61
N HIS A 74 -2.79 -9.10 -11.31
CA HIS A 74 -1.56 -9.20 -10.52
C HIS A 74 -1.05 -10.65 -10.47
N ILE A 75 -1.89 -11.60 -10.05
CA ILE A 75 -1.50 -13.01 -9.92
C ILE A 75 -1.03 -13.62 -11.25
N PRO A 76 -1.75 -13.49 -12.37
CA PRO A 76 -1.27 -13.97 -13.68
C PRO A 76 0.09 -13.38 -14.08
N LEU A 77 0.29 -12.09 -13.90
CA LEU A 77 1.56 -11.42 -14.24
C LEU A 77 2.71 -11.84 -13.31
N ILE A 78 2.44 -12.01 -12.00
CA ILE A 78 3.43 -12.52 -11.04
C ILE A 78 3.90 -13.92 -11.44
N LYS A 79 2.96 -14.85 -11.75
CA LYS A 79 3.31 -16.21 -12.18
C LYS A 79 4.22 -16.17 -13.39
N LYS A 80 3.80 -15.44 -14.43
CA LYS A 80 4.57 -15.33 -15.68
C LYS A 80 5.95 -14.71 -15.49
N ALA A 81 6.05 -13.70 -14.62
CA ALA A 81 7.33 -13.08 -14.28
C ALA A 81 8.25 -14.04 -13.51
N ALA A 82 7.69 -14.81 -12.56
CA ALA A 82 8.42 -15.82 -11.80
C ALA A 82 8.98 -16.96 -12.70
N GLU A 83 8.15 -17.50 -13.61
CA GLU A 83 8.54 -18.49 -14.61
C GLU A 83 9.74 -18.03 -15.46
N ASN A 84 9.77 -16.76 -15.80
CA ASN A 84 10.84 -16.14 -16.58
C ASN A 84 11.97 -15.56 -15.71
N LYS A 85 12.05 -15.93 -14.42
CA LYS A 85 13.11 -15.55 -13.46
C LYS A 85 13.32 -14.04 -13.33
N LYS A 86 12.25 -13.24 -13.56
CA LYS A 86 12.29 -11.78 -13.42
C LYS A 86 12.12 -11.38 -11.96
N ILE A 87 12.73 -10.25 -11.58
CA ILE A 87 12.42 -9.60 -10.31
C ILE A 87 11.08 -8.91 -10.45
N ILE A 88 10.26 -8.98 -9.43
CA ILE A 88 8.87 -8.54 -9.49
C ILE A 88 8.66 -7.41 -8.49
N PHE A 89 8.14 -6.29 -8.97
CA PHE A 89 7.42 -5.34 -8.14
C PHE A 89 5.93 -5.47 -8.46
N CYS A 90 5.09 -5.56 -7.45
CA CYS A 90 3.64 -5.61 -7.64
C CYS A 90 2.95 -4.65 -6.69
N GLU A 91 2.01 -3.84 -7.21
CA GLU A 91 1.13 -3.03 -6.37
C GLU A 91 0.20 -3.89 -5.51
N LYS A 92 -0.27 -3.29 -4.42
CA LYS A 92 -1.26 -3.90 -3.52
C LYS A 92 -2.69 -3.77 -4.12
N PRO A 93 -3.62 -4.63 -3.68
CA PRO A 93 -3.44 -5.94 -3.06
C PRO A 93 -2.95 -6.98 -4.08
N LEU A 94 -2.41 -8.10 -3.62
CA LEU A 94 -2.01 -9.19 -4.52
C LEU A 94 -3.17 -9.76 -5.33
N ASP A 95 -4.30 -9.96 -4.66
CA ASP A 95 -5.62 -10.34 -5.20
C ASP A 95 -6.67 -10.08 -4.12
N LEU A 96 -7.95 -10.07 -4.47
CA LEU A 96 -9.07 -10.01 -3.54
C LEU A 96 -9.47 -11.39 -2.99
N ASN A 97 -9.04 -12.46 -3.64
CA ASN A 97 -9.31 -13.86 -3.28
C ASN A 97 -8.06 -14.50 -2.66
N ILE A 98 -8.16 -14.85 -1.38
CA ILE A 98 -7.05 -15.46 -0.64
C ILE A 98 -6.60 -16.80 -1.24
N ASN A 99 -7.53 -17.62 -1.76
CA ASN A 99 -7.19 -18.92 -2.36
C ASN A 99 -6.31 -18.75 -3.59
N LYS A 100 -6.55 -17.73 -4.42
CA LYS A 100 -5.68 -17.41 -5.57
C LYS A 100 -4.27 -17.05 -5.13
N ILE A 101 -4.12 -16.31 -4.03
CA ILE A 101 -2.81 -15.94 -3.46
C ILE A 101 -2.09 -17.18 -2.95
N VAL A 102 -2.78 -18.03 -2.16
CA VAL A 102 -2.21 -19.27 -1.61
C VAL A 102 -1.76 -20.22 -2.74
N ASN A 103 -2.60 -20.41 -3.74
CA ASN A 103 -2.27 -21.26 -4.91
C ASN A 103 -1.10 -20.68 -5.70
N CYS A 104 -1.11 -19.36 -5.98
CA CYS A 104 0.01 -18.70 -6.64
C CYS A 104 1.32 -18.93 -5.86
N LYS A 105 1.30 -18.75 -4.53
CA LYS A 105 2.48 -18.95 -3.69
C LYS A 105 3.06 -20.37 -3.82
N LYS A 106 2.19 -21.40 -3.84
CA LYS A 106 2.60 -22.79 -4.04
C LYS A 106 3.24 -22.99 -5.41
N GLU A 107 2.59 -22.50 -6.47
CA GLU A 107 3.05 -22.66 -7.86
C GLU A 107 4.39 -21.96 -8.13
N ILE A 108 4.57 -20.71 -7.63
CA ILE A 108 5.79 -19.96 -7.89
C ILE A 108 6.98 -20.35 -7.00
N LYS A 109 6.74 -21.11 -5.92
CA LYS A 109 7.79 -21.51 -4.95
C LYS A 109 9.01 -22.15 -5.62
N LYS A 110 8.79 -22.99 -6.61
CA LYS A 110 9.86 -23.68 -7.38
C LYS A 110 10.81 -22.72 -8.10
N TYR A 111 10.35 -21.51 -8.43
CA TYR A 111 11.16 -20.49 -9.11
C TYR A 111 11.91 -19.57 -8.15
N ASN A 112 11.66 -19.67 -6.83
CA ASN A 112 12.23 -18.80 -5.79
C ASN A 112 12.19 -17.30 -6.16
N PRO A 113 11.00 -16.74 -6.49
CA PRO A 113 10.89 -15.43 -7.09
C PRO A 113 11.27 -14.32 -6.11
N LYS A 114 11.95 -13.30 -6.60
CA LYS A 114 12.23 -12.07 -5.88
C LYS A 114 11.07 -11.10 -6.05
N ILE A 115 10.27 -10.89 -5.00
CA ILE A 115 9.07 -10.06 -5.04
C ILE A 115 9.12 -8.95 -3.98
N GLN A 116 8.95 -7.72 -4.42
CA GLN A 116 8.65 -6.56 -3.57
C GLN A 116 7.21 -6.13 -3.79
N LEU A 117 6.44 -5.95 -2.71
CA LEU A 117 5.06 -5.53 -2.77
C LEU A 117 4.90 -4.03 -2.52
N GLY A 118 3.89 -3.41 -3.14
CA GLY A 118 3.59 -1.99 -3.17
C GLY A 118 3.05 -1.38 -1.87
N PHE A 119 3.39 -1.90 -0.69
CA PHE A 119 3.09 -1.26 0.59
C PHE A 119 4.04 -0.08 0.84
N ASN A 120 3.75 1.03 0.20
CA ASN A 120 4.58 2.22 0.20
C ASN A 120 4.73 2.87 1.58
N ARG A 121 3.73 2.74 2.48
CA ARG A 121 3.76 3.37 3.82
C ARG A 121 4.91 2.88 4.69
N ARG A 122 5.40 1.65 4.50
CA ARG A 122 6.62 1.14 5.17
C ARG A 122 7.90 1.90 4.79
N TYR A 123 7.83 2.71 3.74
CA TYR A 123 8.93 3.54 3.23
C TYR A 123 8.73 5.04 3.52
N ASP A 124 7.60 5.43 4.13
CA ASP A 124 7.43 6.81 4.58
C ASP A 124 8.46 7.12 5.67
N PRO A 125 9.24 8.21 5.54
CA PRO A 125 10.31 8.53 6.48
C PRO A 125 9.83 8.62 7.93
N SER A 126 8.67 9.26 8.18
CA SER A 126 8.14 9.44 9.54
C SER A 126 7.62 8.11 10.11
N HIS A 127 6.89 7.32 9.30
CA HIS A 127 6.40 6.01 9.74
C HIS A 127 7.56 5.02 9.97
N PHE A 128 8.62 5.11 9.15
CA PHE A 128 9.79 4.25 9.31
C PHE A 128 10.61 4.64 10.56
N ALA A 129 10.70 5.93 10.88
CA ALA A 129 11.37 6.41 12.10
C ALA A 129 10.72 5.84 13.38
N LEU A 130 9.38 5.66 13.40
CA LEU A 130 8.70 4.96 14.49
C LEU A 130 9.21 3.51 14.61
N LYS A 131 9.34 2.79 13.48
CA LYS A 131 9.83 1.41 13.47
C LYS A 131 11.27 1.31 13.96
N GLU A 132 12.15 2.19 13.51
CA GLU A 132 13.55 2.22 13.98
C GLU A 132 13.63 2.49 15.47
N SER A 133 12.78 3.39 15.98
CA SER A 133 12.73 3.72 17.41
C SER A 133 12.23 2.55 18.26
N LEU A 134 11.25 1.78 17.77
CA LEU A 134 10.83 0.53 18.41
C LEU A 134 11.98 -0.48 18.47
N LEU A 135 12.71 -0.66 17.38
CA LEU A 135 13.84 -1.59 17.32
C LEU A 135 14.98 -1.20 18.26
N LYS A 136 15.13 0.12 18.54
CA LYS A 136 16.11 0.68 19.49
C LYS A 136 15.59 0.68 20.93
N GLY A 137 14.38 0.20 21.20
CA GLY A 137 13.77 0.16 22.53
C GLY A 137 13.44 1.52 23.13
N LYS A 138 13.33 2.61 22.32
CA LYS A 138 13.14 4.00 22.83
C LYS A 138 11.88 4.17 23.66
N ILE A 139 10.80 3.48 23.32
CA ILE A 139 9.52 3.55 24.06
C ILE A 139 9.28 2.31 24.95
N GLY A 140 10.30 1.47 25.14
CA GLY A 140 10.17 0.24 25.90
C GLY A 140 9.37 -0.84 25.15
N ILE A 141 8.55 -1.59 25.90
CA ILE A 141 7.67 -2.63 25.34
C ILE A 141 6.48 -1.94 24.68
N LEU A 142 6.18 -2.31 23.42
CA LEU A 142 5.02 -1.78 22.69
C LEU A 142 3.73 -2.32 23.31
N GLU A 143 2.80 -1.43 23.63
CA GLU A 143 1.51 -1.77 24.26
C GLU A 143 0.33 -1.43 23.33
N LYS A 144 0.41 -0.29 22.62
CA LYS A 144 -0.70 0.21 21.79
C LYS A 144 -0.23 0.85 20.50
N ILE A 145 -1.04 0.68 19.45
CA ILE A 145 -0.90 1.34 18.15
C ILE A 145 -2.22 2.01 17.81
N ILE A 146 -2.20 3.31 17.46
CA ILE A 146 -3.38 4.01 16.93
C ILE A 146 -3.06 4.50 15.54
N ILE A 147 -3.89 4.14 14.55
CA ILE A 147 -3.77 4.60 13.17
C ILE A 147 -5.04 5.35 12.79
N THR A 148 -4.88 6.56 12.29
CA THR A 148 -5.94 7.31 11.64
C THR A 148 -5.57 7.49 10.17
N SER A 149 -6.45 7.02 9.27
CA SER A 149 -6.29 7.15 7.83
C SER A 149 -7.60 7.64 7.23
N ARG A 150 -7.61 8.90 6.76
CA ARG A 150 -8.78 9.52 6.13
C ARG A 150 -8.38 10.10 4.78
N ASP A 151 -9.11 9.75 3.74
CA ASP A 151 -8.92 10.28 2.40
C ASP A 151 -9.74 11.56 2.21
N PRO A 152 -9.28 12.56 1.43
CA PRO A 152 -9.99 13.83 1.25
C PRO A 152 -11.36 13.66 0.59
N ALA A 153 -11.49 12.68 -0.32
CA ALA A 153 -12.72 12.37 -1.03
C ALA A 153 -12.78 10.89 -1.41
N PRO A 154 -13.98 10.31 -1.53
CA PRO A 154 -14.14 8.94 -1.97
C PRO A 154 -13.70 8.78 -3.43
N PRO A 155 -13.16 7.62 -3.80
CA PRO A 155 -12.93 7.25 -5.20
C PRO A 155 -14.25 7.19 -5.99
N SER A 156 -14.13 7.15 -7.34
CA SER A 156 -15.31 7.02 -8.19
C SER A 156 -16.09 5.73 -7.89
N TYR A 157 -17.41 5.76 -8.05
CA TYR A 157 -18.28 4.61 -7.82
C TYR A 157 -17.87 3.36 -8.62
N ASN A 158 -17.42 3.55 -9.88
CA ASN A 158 -16.94 2.44 -10.70
C ASN A 158 -15.67 1.79 -10.12
N TYR A 159 -14.77 2.56 -9.54
CA TYR A 159 -13.60 2.03 -8.84
C TYR A 159 -14.03 1.25 -7.58
N LEU A 160 -14.94 1.82 -6.78
CA LEU A 160 -15.42 1.20 -5.54
C LEU A 160 -16.05 -0.18 -5.77
N LYS A 161 -16.79 -0.38 -6.87
CA LYS A 161 -17.35 -1.69 -7.25
C LYS A 161 -16.30 -2.79 -7.40
N SER A 162 -15.09 -2.45 -7.80
CA SER A 162 -14.01 -3.41 -8.08
C SER A 162 -12.90 -3.40 -7.04
N SER A 163 -12.92 -2.46 -6.09
CA SER A 163 -11.86 -2.25 -5.09
C SER A 163 -11.77 -3.37 -4.05
N GLY A 164 -12.87 -4.10 -3.83
CA GLY A 164 -12.98 -5.10 -2.80
C GLY A 164 -13.43 -4.56 -1.43
N GLY A 165 -13.86 -3.28 -1.37
CA GLY A 165 -14.39 -2.61 -0.19
C GLY A 165 -13.30 -2.01 0.71
N ILE A 166 -13.73 -1.17 1.67
CA ILE A 166 -12.85 -0.35 2.51
C ILE A 166 -11.69 -1.15 3.14
N PHE A 167 -11.94 -2.36 3.64
CA PHE A 167 -10.90 -3.15 4.32
C PHE A 167 -9.83 -3.70 3.39
N ARG A 168 -10.16 -4.06 2.14
CA ARG A 168 -9.20 -4.62 1.16
C ARG A 168 -8.51 -3.56 0.32
N ASP A 169 -9.11 -2.37 0.21
CA ASP A 169 -8.55 -1.28 -0.58
C ASP A 169 -7.80 -0.26 0.28
N MET A 170 -8.46 0.28 1.31
CA MET A 170 -7.92 1.35 2.16
C MET A 170 -7.24 0.81 3.42
N THR A 171 -8.00 0.12 4.28
CA THR A 171 -7.51 -0.36 5.59
C THR A 171 -6.39 -1.39 5.47
N ILE A 172 -6.26 -2.05 4.31
CA ILE A 172 -5.18 -3.03 4.07
C ILE A 172 -3.78 -2.43 4.28
N HIS A 173 -3.61 -1.15 4.01
CA HIS A 173 -2.38 -0.42 4.31
C HIS A 173 -2.13 -0.30 5.82
N ASP A 174 -3.19 -0.08 6.58
CA ASP A 174 -3.11 0.08 8.03
C ASP A 174 -2.89 -1.27 8.71
N PHE A 175 -3.55 -2.34 8.24
CA PHE A 175 -3.27 -3.71 8.67
C PHE A 175 -1.81 -4.10 8.42
N ASP A 176 -1.26 -3.71 7.28
CA ASP A 176 0.15 -3.93 6.98
C ASP A 176 1.06 -3.13 7.91
N MET A 177 0.73 -1.87 8.23
CA MET A 177 1.51 -1.06 9.16
C MET A 177 1.48 -1.59 10.59
N VAL A 178 0.33 -2.07 11.09
CA VAL A 178 0.27 -2.74 12.41
C VAL A 178 1.21 -3.95 12.42
N ARG A 179 1.13 -4.82 11.41
CA ARG A 179 2.04 -5.97 11.27
C ARG A 179 3.51 -5.55 11.19
N PHE A 180 3.80 -4.44 10.51
CA PHE A 180 5.15 -3.91 10.38
C PHE A 180 5.72 -3.48 11.75
N TYR A 181 4.93 -2.82 12.60
CA TYR A 181 5.36 -2.43 13.95
C TYR A 181 5.47 -3.63 14.88
N LEU A 182 4.54 -4.56 14.85
CA LEU A 182 4.56 -5.79 15.65
C LEU A 182 5.77 -6.70 15.32
N GLY A 183 6.26 -6.67 14.07
CA GLY A 183 7.42 -7.47 13.66
C GLY A 183 7.13 -8.97 13.61
N LYS A 184 7.63 -9.75 14.58
CA LYS A 184 7.41 -11.20 14.67
C LYS A 184 6.09 -11.56 15.34
N ASP A 185 5.55 -10.68 16.16
CA ASP A 185 4.27 -10.90 16.83
C ASP A 185 3.12 -10.90 15.81
N LYS A 186 2.10 -11.70 16.07
CA LYS A 186 1.01 -11.92 15.11
C LYS A 186 -0.30 -11.37 15.68
N ILE A 187 -1.11 -10.78 14.81
CA ILE A 187 -2.50 -10.42 15.11
C ILE A 187 -3.30 -11.74 15.20
N ASN A 188 -4.02 -11.93 16.30
CA ASN A 188 -4.85 -13.12 16.54
C ASN A 188 -6.34 -12.81 16.66
N GLU A 189 -6.73 -11.55 16.95
CA GLU A 189 -8.13 -11.14 17.08
C GLU A 189 -8.41 -9.86 16.30
N VAL A 190 -9.59 -9.81 15.67
CA VAL A 190 -10.08 -8.67 14.90
C VAL A 190 -11.55 -8.41 15.25
N PHE A 191 -11.86 -7.17 15.64
CA PHE A 191 -13.21 -6.64 15.69
C PHE A 191 -13.31 -5.44 14.74
N ALA A 192 -14.40 -5.33 13.96
CA ALA A 192 -14.58 -4.26 13.01
C ALA A 192 -16.04 -3.77 13.00
N SER A 193 -16.19 -2.46 12.86
CA SER A 193 -17.47 -1.77 12.62
C SER A 193 -17.31 -0.79 11.45
N ALA A 194 -18.37 -0.59 10.66
CA ALA A 194 -18.35 0.32 9.52
C ALA A 194 -19.77 0.87 9.25
N SER A 195 -19.85 2.09 8.70
CA SER A 195 -21.11 2.77 8.43
C SER A 195 -21.06 3.65 7.20
N ASN A 196 -22.25 3.96 6.66
CA ASN A 196 -22.48 4.89 5.57
C ASN A 196 -23.46 5.96 6.04
N PHE A 197 -23.10 7.22 5.95
CA PHE A 197 -23.92 8.37 6.34
C PHE A 197 -24.43 9.16 5.12
N ALA A 198 -23.52 9.60 4.25
CA ALA A 198 -23.84 10.42 3.09
C ALA A 198 -24.39 9.59 1.92
N ASN A 199 -23.83 8.40 1.66
CA ASN A 199 -24.24 7.56 0.54
C ASN A 199 -24.61 6.13 0.96
N LYS A 200 -25.86 5.94 1.33
CA LYS A 200 -26.42 4.63 1.75
C LYS A 200 -26.35 3.55 0.66
N ASN A 201 -26.25 3.93 -0.63
CA ASN A 201 -26.14 2.98 -1.74
C ASN A 201 -24.79 2.24 -1.78
N LEU A 202 -23.76 2.72 -1.12
CA LEU A 202 -22.47 2.05 -1.02
C LEU A 202 -22.58 0.68 -0.37
N LYS A 203 -23.52 0.49 0.54
CA LYS A 203 -23.80 -0.81 1.18
C LYS A 203 -24.16 -1.90 0.16
N LYS A 204 -24.83 -1.55 -0.94
CA LYS A 204 -25.20 -2.50 -2.02
C LYS A 204 -23.98 -3.14 -2.70
N ILE A 205 -22.82 -2.51 -2.62
CA ILE A 205 -21.56 -3.01 -3.17
C ILE A 205 -20.54 -3.38 -2.09
N ASN A 206 -21.00 -3.61 -0.84
CA ASN A 206 -20.16 -3.88 0.32
C ASN A 206 -19.04 -2.84 0.55
N GLU A 207 -19.36 -1.56 0.28
CA GLU A 207 -18.46 -0.44 0.52
C GLU A 207 -19.00 0.42 1.67
N TYR A 208 -18.07 1.05 2.40
CA TYR A 208 -18.37 1.85 3.57
C TYR A 208 -17.60 3.16 3.54
N GLU A 209 -18.21 4.23 4.08
CA GLU A 209 -17.60 5.55 4.16
C GLU A 209 -16.63 5.65 5.31
N ILE A 210 -16.97 5.05 6.45
CA ILE A 210 -16.13 5.03 7.64
C ILE A 210 -16.00 3.61 8.18
N SER A 211 -14.87 3.34 8.84
CA SER A 211 -14.70 2.11 9.60
C SER A 211 -13.76 2.31 10.79
N THR A 212 -13.99 1.48 11.82
CA THR A 212 -13.06 1.32 12.95
C THR A 212 -12.77 -0.15 13.13
N CYS A 213 -11.50 -0.48 13.29
CA CYS A 213 -11.03 -1.83 13.61
C CYS A 213 -10.24 -1.83 14.91
N VAL A 214 -10.49 -2.83 15.74
CA VAL A 214 -9.66 -3.16 16.91
C VAL A 214 -8.99 -4.50 16.65
N LEU A 215 -7.67 -4.53 16.76
CA LEU A 215 -6.85 -5.72 16.57
C LEU A 215 -6.13 -6.03 17.87
N LYS A 216 -5.96 -7.32 18.18
CA LYS A 216 -5.11 -7.77 19.31
C LYS A 216 -4.07 -8.73 18.80
N SER A 217 -2.85 -8.61 19.31
CA SER A 217 -1.75 -9.51 18.99
C SER A 217 -1.62 -10.64 20.01
N ASN A 218 -0.79 -11.65 19.71
CA ASN A 218 -0.52 -12.74 20.64
C ASN A 218 0.15 -12.26 21.94
N SER A 219 0.98 -11.23 21.88
CA SER A 219 1.61 -10.63 23.08
C SER A 219 0.68 -9.69 23.85
N GLY A 220 -0.54 -9.44 23.35
CA GLY A 220 -1.51 -8.55 24.00
C GLY A 220 -1.50 -7.11 23.48
N VAL A 221 -0.64 -6.73 22.53
CA VAL A 221 -0.65 -5.38 21.94
C VAL A 221 -1.99 -5.12 21.28
N ILE A 222 -2.60 -3.96 21.57
CA ILE A 222 -3.87 -3.53 20.99
C ILE A 222 -3.61 -2.49 19.91
N ALA A 223 -4.18 -2.69 18.72
CA ALA A 223 -4.17 -1.69 17.65
C ALA A 223 -5.58 -1.21 17.34
N VAL A 224 -5.75 0.12 17.23
CA VAL A 224 -7.00 0.77 16.82
C VAL A 224 -6.77 1.49 15.50
N ILE A 225 -7.62 1.20 14.51
CA ILE A 225 -7.55 1.79 13.17
C ILE A 225 -8.85 2.52 12.89
N ASN A 226 -8.77 3.80 12.54
CA ASN A 226 -9.89 4.65 12.17
C ASN A 226 -9.75 5.09 10.71
N ASN A 227 -10.68 4.69 9.86
CA ASN A 227 -10.68 5.04 8.45
C ASN A 227 -11.88 5.90 8.07
N SER A 228 -11.68 6.78 7.09
CA SER A 228 -12.76 7.51 6.41
C SER A 228 -12.42 7.73 4.95
N ARG A 229 -13.43 7.57 4.07
CA ARG A 229 -13.34 7.89 2.63
C ARG A 229 -13.51 9.39 2.37
N HIS A 230 -13.70 10.20 3.40
CA HIS A 230 -13.82 11.65 3.28
C HIS A 230 -13.17 12.37 4.47
N CYS A 231 -12.56 13.52 4.18
CA CYS A 231 -11.90 14.37 5.17
C CYS A 231 -11.76 15.79 4.60
N SER A 232 -12.54 16.74 5.10
CA SER A 232 -12.60 18.11 4.56
C SER A 232 -11.31 18.91 4.71
N PHE A 233 -10.46 18.55 5.65
CA PHE A 233 -9.21 19.26 5.94
C PHE A 233 -7.95 18.63 5.29
N GLY A 234 -8.13 17.77 4.30
CA GLY A 234 -7.04 17.13 3.56
C GLY A 234 -6.79 15.67 3.97
N MET A 235 -5.66 15.11 3.55
CA MET A 235 -5.32 13.71 3.79
C MET A 235 -4.80 13.52 5.23
N ASP A 236 -5.63 12.93 6.09
CA ASP A 236 -5.29 12.68 7.50
C ASP A 236 -4.69 11.29 7.69
N GLN A 237 -3.37 11.24 7.87
CA GLN A 237 -2.57 10.00 7.92
C GLN A 237 -1.62 10.04 9.11
N ARG A 238 -2.09 9.59 10.27
CA ARG A 238 -1.35 9.64 11.54
C ARG A 238 -1.17 8.26 12.12
N ILE A 239 -0.02 8.02 12.74
CA ILE A 239 0.27 6.79 13.48
C ILE A 239 0.88 7.18 14.82
N GLU A 240 0.28 6.66 15.89
CA GLU A 240 0.79 6.72 17.24
C GLU A 240 1.21 5.32 17.70
N ILE A 241 2.37 5.22 18.33
CA ILE A 241 2.85 4.03 19.03
C ILE A 241 3.11 4.40 20.49
N PHE A 242 2.54 3.62 21.41
CA PHE A 242 2.66 3.80 22.85
C PHE A 242 3.27 2.56 23.49
N GLY A 243 4.17 2.75 24.41
CA GLY A 243 4.83 1.67 25.12
C GLY A 243 5.21 2.08 26.56
N THR A 244 5.79 1.15 27.31
CA THR A 244 6.06 1.27 28.75
C THR A 244 6.97 2.43 29.15
N LYS A 245 7.73 3.01 28.21
CA LYS A 245 8.67 4.14 28.47
C LYS A 245 8.32 5.42 27.72
N GLY A 246 7.19 5.44 27.01
CA GLY A 246 6.76 6.64 26.30
C GLY A 246 5.99 6.38 25.01
N MET A 247 5.78 7.45 24.25
CA MET A 247 4.95 7.48 23.07
C MET A 247 5.67 8.19 21.93
N MET A 248 5.39 7.79 20.68
CA MET A 248 5.84 8.50 19.49
C MET A 248 4.70 8.63 18.47
N ILE A 249 4.66 9.76 17.79
CA ILE A 249 3.65 10.06 16.77
C ILE A 249 4.31 10.40 15.43
N SER A 250 3.81 9.79 14.36
CA SER A 250 4.01 10.25 13.00
C SER A 250 2.80 11.05 12.57
N GLY A 251 2.93 12.37 12.52
CA GLY A 251 1.85 13.32 12.22
C GLY A 251 1.60 13.52 10.73
N ASN A 252 0.63 14.40 10.46
CA ASN A 252 0.29 14.83 9.11
C ASN A 252 1.34 15.75 8.51
N LYS A 253 1.35 15.84 7.17
CA LYS A 253 2.21 16.77 6.44
C LYS A 253 1.39 17.89 5.84
N ARG A 254 1.91 19.11 5.94
CA ARG A 254 1.37 20.31 5.32
C ARG A 254 2.15 20.65 4.07
N ILE A 255 1.64 21.61 3.29
CA ILE A 255 2.34 22.16 2.13
C ILE A 255 3.62 22.85 2.58
N ASP A 256 3.52 23.64 3.65
CA ASP A 256 4.61 24.32 4.35
C ASP A 256 4.28 24.44 5.84
N GLU A 257 5.24 24.88 6.64
CA GLU A 257 5.11 25.03 8.10
C GLU A 257 4.82 26.48 8.54
N THR A 258 4.38 27.37 7.61
CA THR A 258 4.05 28.75 7.95
C THR A 258 2.84 28.83 8.88
N GLU A 259 2.93 29.68 9.89
CA GLU A 259 1.84 30.04 10.78
C GLU A 259 1.43 31.50 10.52
N THR A 260 0.15 31.79 10.53
CA THR A 260 -0.39 33.12 10.27
C THR A 260 -0.92 33.73 11.56
N PHE A 261 -0.44 34.92 11.89
CA PHE A 261 -0.89 35.72 13.05
C PHE A 261 -1.42 37.03 12.49
N ILE A 262 -2.72 37.21 12.48
CA ILE A 262 -3.44 38.43 12.06
C ILE A 262 -4.57 38.71 13.04
N LYS A 263 -5.19 39.92 12.97
CA LYS A 263 -6.27 40.32 13.88
C LYS A 263 -7.42 39.31 13.98
N SER A 264 -7.75 38.64 12.89
CA SER A 264 -8.86 37.66 12.80
C SER A 264 -8.46 36.22 13.12
N SER A 265 -7.15 35.91 13.23
CA SER A 265 -6.67 34.54 13.45
C SER A 265 -5.26 34.53 13.99
N THR A 266 -5.02 33.74 15.04
CA THR A 266 -3.69 33.57 15.66
C THR A 266 -3.28 32.11 15.55
N GLY A 267 -2.10 31.84 14.95
CA GLY A 267 -1.52 30.50 14.85
C GLY A 267 -2.21 29.56 13.81
N SER A 268 -2.91 30.14 12.81
CA SER A 268 -3.48 29.31 11.74
C SER A 268 -2.40 28.76 10.83
N LYS A 269 -2.51 27.47 10.50
CA LYS A 269 -1.56 26.75 9.64
C LYS A 269 -2.22 26.38 8.32
N LYS A 270 -1.41 26.21 7.27
CA LYS A 270 -1.85 25.67 5.97
C LYS A 270 -2.52 24.32 6.13
N SER A 271 -3.44 24.00 5.22
CA SER A 271 -4.11 22.69 5.14
C SER A 271 -3.11 21.56 4.97
N PHE A 272 -3.52 20.34 5.33
CA PHE A 272 -2.74 19.15 5.03
C PHE A 272 -2.69 18.92 3.52
N LEU A 273 -1.65 18.21 3.06
CA LEU A 273 -1.57 17.76 1.68
C LEU A 273 -2.85 17.01 1.31
N ASN A 274 -3.38 17.29 0.12
CA ASN A 274 -4.71 16.84 -0.25
C ASN A 274 -4.74 15.53 -1.06
N PHE A 275 -3.58 15.02 -1.47
CA PHE A 275 -3.54 13.85 -2.34
C PHE A 275 -2.44 12.87 -1.94
N PHE A 276 -2.73 11.55 -2.03
CA PHE A 276 -1.80 10.52 -1.57
C PHE A 276 -0.46 10.51 -2.33
N ILE A 277 -0.44 10.91 -3.62
CA ILE A 277 0.80 11.01 -4.39
C ILE A 277 1.70 12.11 -3.82
N GLU A 278 1.12 13.22 -3.37
CA GLU A 278 1.86 14.32 -2.73
C GLU A 278 2.31 13.90 -1.32
N ARG A 279 1.38 13.38 -0.51
CA ARG A 279 1.64 12.95 0.87
C ARG A 279 2.73 11.87 0.94
N TYR A 280 2.71 10.92 0.02
CA TYR A 280 3.61 9.77 -0.01
C TYR A 280 4.69 9.84 -1.11
N GLY A 281 4.87 10.98 -1.77
CA GLY A 281 5.89 11.16 -2.81
C GLY A 281 7.28 10.65 -2.41
N PRO A 282 7.83 11.05 -1.24
CA PRO A 282 9.10 10.54 -0.74
C PRO A 282 9.10 9.02 -0.52
N SER A 283 7.99 8.45 -0.03
CA SER A 283 7.90 7.00 0.25
C SER A 283 7.99 6.16 -1.02
N TYR A 284 7.35 6.58 -2.11
CA TYR A 284 7.44 5.90 -3.41
C TYR A 284 8.87 5.94 -3.98
N LYS A 285 9.58 7.06 -3.83
CA LYS A 285 10.99 7.17 -4.23
C LYS A 285 11.89 6.25 -3.39
N LEU A 286 11.71 6.23 -2.09
CA LEU A 286 12.47 5.34 -1.19
C LEU A 286 12.14 3.85 -1.43
N GLN A 287 10.89 3.52 -1.73
CA GLN A 287 10.49 2.18 -2.12
C GLN A 287 11.21 1.72 -3.39
N LEU A 288 11.33 2.59 -4.39
CA LEU A 288 12.04 2.32 -5.62
C LEU A 288 13.56 2.18 -5.36
N ASN A 289 14.15 2.99 -4.49
CA ASN A 289 15.55 2.85 -4.07
C ASN A 289 15.81 1.52 -3.36
N ASN A 290 14.89 1.06 -2.51
CA ASN A 290 14.99 -0.25 -1.88
C ASN A 290 14.86 -1.38 -2.92
N LEU A 291 13.99 -1.25 -3.93
CA LEU A 291 13.92 -2.19 -5.05
C LEU A 291 15.26 -2.30 -5.77
N ALA A 292 15.93 -1.18 -6.04
CA ALA A 292 17.26 -1.19 -6.66
C ALA A 292 18.27 -1.97 -5.82
N SER A 293 18.31 -1.72 -4.51
CA SER A 293 19.20 -2.42 -3.57
C SER A 293 18.86 -3.90 -3.44
N PHE A 294 17.56 -4.25 -3.47
CA PHE A 294 17.10 -5.63 -3.48
C PHE A 294 17.52 -6.39 -4.74
N CYS A 295 17.45 -5.74 -5.90
CA CYS A 295 17.89 -6.33 -7.17
C CYS A 295 19.36 -6.80 -7.14
N ILE A 296 20.22 -6.04 -6.49
CA ILE A 296 21.67 -6.35 -6.36
C ILE A 296 22.02 -7.05 -5.05
N LYS A 297 21.01 -7.61 -4.36
CA LYS A 297 21.15 -8.37 -3.09
C LYS A 297 21.75 -7.58 -1.90
N LYS A 298 21.78 -6.25 -1.94
CA LYS A 298 22.27 -5.42 -0.83
C LYS A 298 21.23 -5.19 0.27
N SER A 299 19.96 -5.48 0.01
CA SER A 299 18.89 -5.37 1.01
C SER A 299 17.78 -6.39 0.74
N LYS A 300 16.89 -6.56 1.74
CA LYS A 300 15.60 -7.23 1.58
C LYS A 300 14.50 -6.19 1.31
N PRO A 301 13.40 -6.55 0.62
CA PRO A 301 12.26 -5.66 0.50
C PRO A 301 11.59 -5.49 1.87
N ARG A 302 11.17 -4.28 2.21
CA ARG A 302 10.43 -4.04 3.46
C ARG A 302 9.03 -4.64 3.45
N ALA A 303 8.48 -4.92 2.27
CA ALA A 303 7.23 -5.64 2.06
C ALA A 303 7.39 -6.66 0.94
N ASN A 304 6.92 -7.88 1.16
CA ASN A 304 7.03 -9.01 0.23
C ASN A 304 5.67 -9.70 0.01
N PHE A 305 5.66 -10.79 -0.73
CA PHE A 305 4.46 -11.56 -1.05
C PHE A 305 3.70 -12.03 0.22
N ASN A 306 4.41 -12.51 1.26
CA ASN A 306 3.78 -12.96 2.50
C ASN A 306 3.11 -11.80 3.26
N ASP A 307 3.63 -10.58 3.14
CA ASP A 307 3.00 -9.42 3.74
C ASP A 307 1.64 -9.11 3.09
N GLY A 308 1.54 -9.25 1.77
CA GLY A 308 0.28 -9.12 1.04
C GLY A 308 -0.74 -10.18 1.43
N GLU A 309 -0.32 -11.44 1.50
CA GLU A 309 -1.16 -12.56 1.94
C GLU A 309 -1.73 -12.31 3.36
N LYS A 310 -0.86 -12.00 4.32
CA LYS A 310 -1.25 -11.80 5.71
C LYS A 310 -2.14 -10.58 5.91
N SER A 311 -1.89 -9.48 5.19
CA SER A 311 -2.73 -8.28 5.27
C SER A 311 -4.14 -8.53 4.69
N LEU A 312 -4.26 -9.34 3.64
CA LEU A 312 -5.57 -9.74 3.10
C LEU A 312 -6.32 -10.67 4.06
N ILE A 313 -5.63 -11.58 4.77
CA ILE A 313 -6.26 -12.42 5.80
C ILE A 313 -6.92 -11.55 6.87
N ILE A 314 -6.23 -10.52 7.35
CA ILE A 314 -6.77 -9.58 8.35
C ILE A 314 -7.95 -8.80 7.76
N ALA A 315 -7.86 -8.32 6.51
CA ALA A 315 -8.97 -7.63 5.84
C ALA A 315 -10.22 -8.51 5.71
N ASN A 316 -10.05 -9.80 5.39
CA ASN A 316 -11.16 -10.75 5.35
C ASN A 316 -11.74 -11.04 6.74
N ALA A 317 -10.91 -11.10 7.77
CA ALA A 317 -11.36 -11.23 9.16
C ALA A 317 -12.16 -9.99 9.61
N ALA A 318 -11.76 -8.78 9.20
CA ALA A 318 -12.50 -7.54 9.46
C ALA A 318 -13.88 -7.55 8.79
N PHE A 319 -14.00 -7.98 7.53
CA PHE A 319 -15.31 -8.17 6.88
C PHE A 319 -16.16 -9.22 7.59
N LYS A 320 -15.57 -10.34 8.00
CA LYS A 320 -16.30 -11.36 8.76
C LYS A 320 -16.79 -10.80 10.09
N SER A 321 -15.96 -10.07 10.81
CA SER A 321 -16.31 -9.42 12.08
C SER A 321 -17.46 -8.42 11.90
N LEU A 322 -17.39 -7.56 10.90
CA LEU A 322 -18.45 -6.60 10.56
C LEU A 322 -19.79 -7.29 10.31
N ASN A 323 -19.78 -8.38 9.53
CA ASN A 323 -21.00 -9.09 9.17
C ASN A 323 -21.60 -9.89 10.34
N THR A 324 -20.75 -10.48 11.17
CA THR A 324 -21.17 -11.31 12.31
C THR A 324 -21.36 -10.52 13.60
N LYS A 325 -20.86 -9.26 13.66
CA LYS A 325 -20.82 -8.42 14.87
C LYS A 325 -20.07 -9.07 16.04
N LYS A 326 -19.12 -9.96 15.74
CA LYS A 326 -18.34 -10.72 16.72
C LYS A 326 -16.83 -10.53 16.49
N ILE A 327 -16.03 -10.77 17.52
CA ILE A 327 -14.58 -10.91 17.39
C ILE A 327 -14.27 -12.12 16.54
N VAL A 328 -13.36 -11.95 15.57
CA VAL A 328 -12.87 -13.02 14.68
C VAL A 328 -11.45 -13.37 15.08
N LYS A 329 -11.21 -14.64 15.43
CA LYS A 329 -9.87 -15.18 15.67
C LYS A 329 -9.18 -15.51 14.35
N ILE A 330 -7.92 -15.10 14.20
CA ILE A 330 -7.03 -15.46 13.10
C ILE A 330 -6.09 -16.56 13.58
N LYS A 331 -6.07 -17.65 12.85
CA LYS A 331 -5.18 -18.80 13.11
C LYS A 331 -3.81 -18.63 12.48
#